data_2fc333980962942ab9dbf5c39066989a
#
_entry.id   2fc333980962942ab9dbf5c39066989a
#
_cell.length_a   1.000
_cell.length_b   1.000
_cell.length_c   1.000
_cell.angle_alpha   90.00
_cell.angle_beta   90.00
_cell.angle_gamma   90.00
#
_symmetry.space_group_name_H-M   'P 1'
#
loop_
_entity.id
_entity.type
_entity.pdbx_description
1 polymer ?
#
loop_
_entity_poly.entity_id
_entity_poly.type
_entity_poly.pdbx_seq_one_letter_code
_entity_poly.pdbx_strand_id
1 'polypeptide(L)'
;TRIVFAGDILFDSHYAIMASLLKRGQGIEGGISADLLSIMRSADIFMVNNEFPYTTGGVPTAGKKFTFRADPKYASWLFDMGADLVSLANNHAYDYGEVSLTDTLDTLEAIGMPYVGAGRNLDEAVKPVSFIANGKKITFVSATQIERTLPPDTKGATETTPGVFQCLEIGTLLEVISVAKA
;
A
#
# COMPACT_ATOMS: atom_id res chain seq x y z
N THR A 1 19.00 13.57 5.18
CA THR A 1 18.03 12.48 5.06
C THR A 1 17.54 12.43 3.62
N ARG A 2 17.63 11.24 3.01
CA ARG A 2 17.14 10.97 1.68
C ARG A 2 15.90 10.10 1.77
N ILE A 3 14.77 10.63 1.29
CA ILE A 3 13.51 9.91 1.18
C ILE A 3 13.28 9.64 -0.30
N VAL A 4 12.97 8.39 -0.63
CA VAL A 4 12.65 7.97 -1.99
C VAL A 4 11.19 7.53 -2.03
N PHE A 5 10.47 7.96 -3.05
CA PHE A 5 9.13 7.51 -3.38
C PHE A 5 9.14 6.83 -4.74
N ALA A 6 8.53 5.66 -4.83
CA ALA A 6 8.12 5.10 -6.11
C ALA A 6 6.59 5.15 -6.22
N GLY A 7 6.09 5.02 -7.44
CA GLY A 7 4.66 4.95 -7.70
C GLY A 7 4.10 3.56 -7.42
N ASP A 8 3.13 3.17 -8.25
CA ASP A 8 2.38 1.94 -8.10
C ASP A 8 3.25 0.71 -8.35
N ILE A 9 3.19 -0.24 -7.43
CA ILE A 9 3.71 -1.59 -7.64
C ILE A 9 2.55 -2.56 -7.82
N LEU A 10 2.78 -3.64 -8.60
CA LEU A 10 1.80 -4.68 -8.85
C LEU A 10 2.48 -6.05 -8.97
N PHE A 11 2.16 -6.97 -8.06
CA PHE A 11 2.68 -8.35 -8.05
C PHE A 11 1.63 -9.39 -8.48
N ASP A 12 0.62 -8.98 -9.25
CA ASP A 12 -0.43 -9.88 -9.73
C ASP A 12 0.10 -10.78 -10.85
N SER A 13 0.17 -12.09 -10.57
CA SER A 13 0.67 -13.11 -11.51
C SER A 13 -0.19 -13.32 -12.76
N HIS A 14 -1.41 -12.79 -12.79
CA HIS A 14 -2.26 -12.82 -13.99
C HIS A 14 -1.82 -11.79 -15.04
N TYR A 15 -0.97 -10.84 -14.67
CA TYR A 15 -0.43 -9.85 -15.60
C TYR A 15 0.90 -10.30 -16.20
N ALA A 16 1.06 -10.06 -17.49
CA ALA A 16 2.19 -10.55 -18.29
C ALA A 16 3.56 -10.15 -17.72
N ILE A 17 3.67 -8.96 -17.13
CA ILE A 17 4.92 -8.45 -16.53
C ILE A 17 5.32 -9.35 -15.37
N MET A 18 4.41 -9.59 -14.42
CA MET A 18 4.68 -10.44 -13.25
C MET A 18 4.90 -11.90 -13.66
N ALA A 19 4.09 -12.42 -14.59
CA ALA A 19 4.27 -13.78 -15.13
C ALA A 19 5.66 -13.94 -15.79
N SER A 20 6.14 -12.94 -16.51
CA SER A 20 7.48 -12.91 -17.10
C SER A 20 8.58 -12.87 -16.02
N LEU A 21 8.39 -12.06 -14.98
CA LEU A 21 9.33 -11.95 -13.86
C LEU A 21 9.47 -13.30 -13.12
N LEU A 22 8.35 -13.94 -12.80
CA LEU A 22 8.34 -15.26 -12.17
C LEU A 22 9.05 -16.32 -13.01
N LYS A 23 8.85 -16.28 -14.34
CA LYS A 23 9.50 -17.21 -15.27
C LYS A 23 11.04 -17.05 -15.30
N ARG A 24 11.56 -15.85 -15.02
CA ARG A 24 13.01 -15.60 -14.92
C ARG A 24 13.63 -16.21 -13.66
N GLY A 25 12.84 -16.40 -12.60
CA GLY A 25 13.30 -17.03 -11.35
C GLY A 25 14.33 -16.21 -10.55
N GLN A 26 14.43 -14.91 -10.81
CA GLN A 26 15.43 -14.00 -10.20
C GLN A 26 14.81 -13.04 -9.16
N GLY A 27 13.54 -13.25 -8.78
CA GLY A 27 12.84 -12.35 -7.88
C GLY A 27 12.78 -10.92 -8.44
N ILE A 28 12.80 -9.94 -7.56
CA ILE A 28 12.76 -8.50 -7.91
C ILE A 28 13.94 -8.09 -8.83
N GLU A 29 15.10 -8.69 -8.64
CA GLU A 29 16.31 -8.40 -9.44
C GLU A 29 16.15 -8.78 -10.92
N GLY A 30 15.23 -9.67 -11.24
CA GLY A 30 14.87 -9.98 -12.63
C GLY A 30 14.00 -8.90 -13.31
N GLY A 31 13.44 -7.96 -12.56
CA GLY A 31 12.50 -6.95 -13.05
C GLY A 31 12.95 -5.50 -12.89
N ILE A 32 13.87 -5.23 -11.97
CA ILE A 32 14.37 -3.88 -11.66
C ILE A 32 15.87 -3.87 -11.87
N SER A 33 16.40 -2.83 -12.53
CA SER A 33 17.83 -2.71 -12.76
C SER A 33 18.62 -2.57 -11.44
N ALA A 34 19.86 -3.06 -11.42
CA ALA A 34 20.73 -2.98 -10.25
C ALA A 34 20.94 -1.53 -9.78
N ASP A 35 21.08 -0.58 -10.72
CA ASP A 35 21.25 0.83 -10.39
C ASP A 35 20.02 1.40 -9.69
N LEU A 36 18.82 1.08 -10.17
CA LEU A 36 17.57 1.53 -9.54
C LEU A 36 17.39 0.88 -8.15
N LEU A 37 17.63 -0.42 -8.02
CA LEU A 37 17.61 -1.10 -6.72
C LEU A 37 18.64 -0.49 -5.75
N SER A 38 19.81 -0.11 -6.23
CA SER A 38 20.81 0.57 -5.41
C SER A 38 20.32 1.93 -4.89
N ILE A 39 19.64 2.70 -5.72
CA ILE A 39 19.03 3.98 -5.32
C ILE A 39 17.95 3.75 -4.25
N MET A 40 17.06 2.79 -4.46
CA MET A 40 15.96 2.45 -3.55
C MET A 40 16.52 1.97 -2.20
N ARG A 41 17.40 0.98 -2.22
CA ARG A 41 18.00 0.34 -1.02
C ARG A 41 18.93 1.27 -0.23
N SER A 42 19.44 2.34 -0.84
CA SER A 42 20.31 3.33 -0.18
C SER A 42 19.56 4.56 0.34
N ALA A 43 18.23 4.60 0.26
CA ALA A 43 17.43 5.62 0.89
C ALA A 43 17.46 5.49 2.42
N ASP A 44 17.29 6.60 3.13
CA ASP A 44 17.05 6.55 4.58
C ASP A 44 15.60 6.08 4.87
N ILE A 45 14.68 6.37 3.94
CA ILE A 45 13.30 5.86 3.93
C ILE A 45 12.85 5.72 2.48
N PHE A 46 12.36 4.54 2.11
CA PHE A 46 11.79 4.26 0.80
C PHE A 46 10.33 3.81 0.92
N MET A 47 9.43 4.50 0.23
CA MET A 47 7.99 4.26 0.23
C MET A 47 7.48 3.94 -1.18
N VAL A 48 6.55 2.98 -1.27
CA VAL A 48 5.84 2.62 -2.51
C VAL A 48 4.33 2.66 -2.32
N ASN A 49 3.58 2.86 -3.41
CA ASN A 49 2.14 2.63 -3.42
C ASN A 49 1.87 1.15 -3.74
N ASN A 50 1.35 0.41 -2.76
CA ASN A 50 0.96 -0.98 -2.92
C ASN A 50 -0.46 -1.03 -3.48
N GLU A 51 -0.59 -1.05 -4.82
CA GLU A 51 -1.85 -0.86 -5.52
C GLU A 51 -2.60 -2.18 -5.80
N PHE A 52 -2.54 -3.11 -4.87
CA PHE A 52 -3.23 -4.40 -4.92
C PHE A 52 -3.31 -5.02 -3.52
N PRO A 53 -4.32 -5.85 -3.24
CA PRO A 53 -4.35 -6.62 -2.00
C PRO A 53 -3.47 -7.89 -2.08
N TYR A 54 -2.85 -8.23 -0.95
CA TYR A 54 -2.25 -9.54 -0.72
C TYR A 54 -3.33 -10.51 -0.23
N THR A 55 -3.88 -11.33 -1.12
CA THR A 55 -4.93 -12.29 -0.76
C THR A 55 -5.01 -13.44 -1.76
N THR A 56 -5.45 -14.59 -1.29
CA THR A 56 -5.91 -15.70 -2.13
C THR A 56 -7.44 -15.88 -2.06
N GLY A 57 -8.10 -15.08 -1.21
CA GLY A 57 -9.54 -15.11 -0.95
C GLY A 57 -10.34 -14.05 -1.70
N GLY A 58 -11.62 -13.96 -1.35
CA GLY A 58 -12.54 -12.96 -1.87
C GLY A 58 -13.03 -13.20 -3.28
N VAL A 59 -13.89 -12.30 -3.74
CA VAL A 59 -14.41 -12.26 -5.10
C VAL A 59 -14.16 -10.88 -5.69
N PRO A 60 -13.86 -10.78 -7.00
CA PRO A 60 -13.62 -9.50 -7.64
C PRO A 60 -14.81 -8.56 -7.46
N THR A 61 -14.54 -7.30 -7.19
CA THR A 61 -15.59 -6.28 -7.07
C THR A 61 -16.40 -6.18 -8.35
N ALA A 62 -17.70 -6.40 -8.22
CA ALA A 62 -18.63 -6.43 -9.36
C ALA A 62 -18.63 -5.09 -10.11
N GLY A 63 -18.53 -5.16 -11.45
CA GLY A 63 -18.54 -3.96 -12.31
C GLY A 63 -17.20 -3.23 -12.40
N LYS A 64 -16.20 -3.59 -11.60
CA LYS A 64 -14.87 -3.02 -11.68
C LYS A 64 -14.10 -3.63 -12.87
N LYS A 65 -13.58 -2.75 -13.74
CA LYS A 65 -12.92 -3.19 -14.99
C LYS A 65 -11.58 -3.87 -14.74
N PHE A 66 -10.82 -3.39 -13.76
CA PHE A 66 -9.53 -3.92 -13.38
C PHE A 66 -9.53 -4.23 -11.88
N THR A 67 -9.25 -5.47 -11.54
CA THR A 67 -9.09 -5.93 -10.16
C THR A 67 -7.75 -6.65 -10.04
N PHE A 68 -6.99 -6.29 -9.02
CA PHE A 68 -5.66 -6.80 -8.78
C PHE A 68 -5.60 -7.61 -7.49
N ARG A 69 -4.73 -8.59 -7.44
CA ARG A 69 -4.34 -9.29 -6.20
C ARG A 69 -2.99 -9.97 -6.37
N ALA A 70 -2.28 -10.17 -5.27
CA ALA A 70 -1.09 -10.99 -5.25
C ALA A 70 -1.18 -12.05 -4.16
N ASP A 71 -0.48 -13.17 -4.38
CA ASP A 71 -0.27 -14.17 -3.35
C ASP A 71 0.53 -13.53 -2.20
N PRO A 72 0.10 -13.67 -0.92
CA PRO A 72 0.79 -13.11 0.26
C PRO A 72 2.28 -13.42 0.33
N LYS A 73 2.73 -14.56 -0.22
CA LYS A 73 4.16 -14.92 -0.26
C LYS A 73 5.06 -13.90 -0.95
N TYR A 74 4.51 -13.07 -1.86
CA TYR A 74 5.29 -12.02 -2.54
C TYR A 74 5.45 -10.74 -1.70
N ALA A 75 4.85 -10.66 -0.53
CA ALA A 75 5.00 -9.48 0.33
C ALA A 75 6.46 -9.28 0.80
N SER A 76 7.24 -10.36 0.95
CA SER A 76 8.67 -10.26 1.27
C SER A 76 9.49 -9.50 0.21
N TRP A 77 9.01 -9.43 -1.04
CA TRP A 77 9.67 -8.66 -2.10
C TRP A 77 9.70 -7.16 -1.84
N LEU A 78 8.85 -6.65 -0.96
CA LEU A 78 8.93 -5.27 -0.48
C LEU A 78 10.29 -5.01 0.18
N PHE A 79 10.76 -5.92 1.03
CA PHE A 79 12.08 -5.82 1.65
C PHE A 79 13.21 -6.02 0.64
N ASP A 80 13.03 -6.93 -0.33
CA ASP A 80 14.00 -7.13 -1.40
C ASP A 80 14.18 -5.86 -2.25
N MET A 81 13.12 -5.05 -2.41
CA MET A 81 13.20 -3.73 -3.03
C MET A 81 13.86 -2.67 -2.14
N GLY A 82 13.92 -2.91 -0.83
CA GLY A 82 14.36 -1.95 0.17
C GLY A 82 13.26 -1.04 0.70
N ALA A 83 11.97 -1.42 0.56
CA ALA A 83 10.86 -0.61 1.07
C ALA A 83 10.82 -0.64 2.60
N ASP A 84 10.61 0.54 3.19
CA ASP A 84 10.43 0.75 4.62
C ASP A 84 8.96 0.99 4.98
N LEU A 85 8.16 1.38 4.00
CA LEU A 85 6.77 1.77 4.18
C LEU A 85 5.97 1.56 2.90
N VAL A 86 4.72 1.12 3.02
CA VAL A 86 3.78 1.07 1.89
C VAL A 86 2.57 1.96 2.14
N SER A 87 2.08 2.59 1.06
CA SER A 87 0.78 3.25 1.04
C SER A 87 -0.29 2.27 0.60
N LEU A 88 -1.42 2.25 1.31
CA LEU A 88 -2.61 1.48 0.96
C LEU A 88 -3.81 2.37 0.60
N ALA A 89 -3.67 3.70 0.69
CA ALA A 89 -4.75 4.63 0.36
C ALA A 89 -4.92 4.77 -1.16
N ASN A 90 -5.48 3.75 -1.79
CA ASN A 90 -5.75 3.71 -3.22
C ASN A 90 -7.07 2.99 -3.52
N ASN A 91 -7.49 3.03 -4.77
CA ASN A 91 -8.75 2.44 -5.23
C ASN A 91 -8.67 0.91 -5.44
N HIS A 92 -7.51 0.31 -5.33
CA HIS A 92 -7.32 -1.14 -5.51
C HIS A 92 -7.19 -1.92 -4.19
N ALA A 93 -7.10 -1.24 -3.05
CA ALA A 93 -6.93 -1.90 -1.74
C ALA A 93 -8.07 -2.88 -1.38
N TYR A 94 -9.24 -2.73 -2.01
CA TYR A 94 -10.47 -3.51 -1.71
C TYR A 94 -10.97 -4.32 -2.91
N ASP A 95 -10.12 -4.66 -3.86
CA ASP A 95 -10.47 -5.24 -5.16
C ASP A 95 -11.20 -6.59 -5.07
N TYR A 96 -10.98 -7.36 -4.03
CA TYR A 96 -11.64 -8.64 -3.76
C TYR A 96 -12.50 -8.60 -2.48
N GLY A 97 -13.01 -7.40 -2.14
CA GLY A 97 -13.87 -7.18 -0.99
C GLY A 97 -13.10 -7.06 0.33
N GLU A 98 -13.85 -7.04 1.44
CA GLU A 98 -13.32 -6.82 2.79
C GLU A 98 -12.21 -7.80 3.15
N VAL A 99 -12.39 -9.08 2.83
CA VAL A 99 -11.39 -10.11 3.10
C VAL A 99 -10.04 -9.78 2.45
N SER A 100 -10.03 -9.19 1.26
CA SER A 100 -8.78 -8.88 0.58
C SER A 100 -8.00 -7.75 1.26
N LEU A 101 -8.69 -6.76 1.80
CA LEU A 101 -8.04 -5.72 2.58
C LEU A 101 -7.52 -6.27 3.91
N THR A 102 -8.35 -7.02 4.65
CA THR A 102 -7.93 -7.58 5.95
C THR A 102 -6.78 -8.57 5.80
N ASP A 103 -6.79 -9.44 4.79
CA ASP A 103 -5.67 -10.32 4.45
C ASP A 103 -4.39 -9.51 4.16
N THR A 104 -4.53 -8.34 3.50
CA THR A 104 -3.38 -7.46 3.23
C THR A 104 -2.79 -6.89 4.51
N LEU A 105 -3.65 -6.38 5.41
CA LEU A 105 -3.21 -5.86 6.71
C LEU A 105 -2.50 -6.96 7.52
N ASP A 106 -3.13 -8.15 7.62
CA ASP A 106 -2.55 -9.30 8.33
C ASP A 106 -1.20 -9.73 7.73
N THR A 107 -1.11 -9.73 6.39
CA THR A 107 0.13 -10.10 5.66
C THR A 107 1.26 -9.11 5.98
N LEU A 108 1.00 -7.81 5.89
CA LEU A 108 2.01 -6.78 6.15
C LEU A 108 2.42 -6.77 7.63
N GLU A 109 1.47 -6.94 8.55
CA GLU A 109 1.74 -7.07 9.98
C GLU A 109 2.59 -8.31 10.30
N ALA A 110 2.26 -9.45 9.69
CA ALA A 110 2.99 -10.71 9.89
C ALA A 110 4.46 -10.63 9.48
N ILE A 111 4.78 -9.87 8.42
CA ILE A 111 6.16 -9.65 7.97
C ILE A 111 6.81 -8.42 8.61
N GLY A 112 6.07 -7.62 9.40
CA GLY A 112 6.58 -6.40 10.02
C GLY A 112 6.78 -5.23 9.06
N MET A 113 6.07 -5.20 7.91
CA MET A 113 6.12 -4.08 6.97
C MET A 113 5.16 -2.98 7.41
N PRO A 114 5.66 -1.77 7.75
CA PRO A 114 4.81 -0.63 8.06
C PRO A 114 3.91 -0.23 6.89
N TYR A 115 2.69 0.21 7.18
CA TYR A 115 1.77 0.72 6.17
C TYR A 115 0.99 1.93 6.68
N VAL A 116 0.48 2.74 5.76
CA VAL A 116 -0.37 3.91 6.03
C VAL A 116 -1.55 3.96 5.06
N GLY A 117 -2.64 4.58 5.52
CA GLY A 117 -3.76 4.93 4.64
C GLY A 117 -4.82 3.85 4.48
N ALA A 118 -4.78 2.78 5.28
CA ALA A 118 -5.86 1.79 5.41
C ALA A 118 -5.86 1.18 6.82
N GLY A 119 -6.97 0.59 7.21
CA GLY A 119 -7.13 -0.03 8.53
C GLY A 119 -8.39 -0.84 8.64
N ARG A 120 -8.55 -1.54 9.78
CA ARG A 120 -9.76 -2.31 10.13
C ARG A 120 -10.93 -1.42 10.53
N ASN A 121 -10.64 -0.15 10.77
CA ASN A 121 -11.60 0.92 11.04
C ASN A 121 -10.97 2.28 10.69
N LEU A 122 -11.69 3.37 10.85
CA LEU A 122 -11.23 4.71 10.53
C LEU A 122 -10.02 5.12 11.38
N ASP A 123 -10.02 4.83 12.68
CA ASP A 123 -8.92 5.19 13.58
C ASP A 123 -7.59 4.56 13.14
N GLU A 124 -7.63 3.31 12.67
CA GLU A 124 -6.45 2.66 12.10
C GLU A 124 -6.08 3.26 10.74
N ALA A 125 -7.07 3.49 9.87
CA ALA A 125 -6.83 3.99 8.51
C ALA A 125 -6.18 5.38 8.47
N VAL A 126 -6.49 6.25 9.44
CA VAL A 126 -5.93 7.61 9.54
C VAL A 126 -4.60 7.65 10.29
N LYS A 127 -4.20 6.54 10.94
CA LYS A 127 -3.03 6.49 11.82
C LYS A 127 -1.75 6.79 11.04
N PRO A 128 -0.96 7.81 11.45
CA PRO A 128 0.31 8.11 10.82
C PRO A 128 1.39 7.12 11.25
N VAL A 129 2.41 6.95 10.41
CA VAL A 129 3.64 6.21 10.72
C VAL A 129 4.82 7.16 10.75
N SER A 130 5.66 7.06 11.78
CA SER A 130 6.83 7.92 11.96
C SER A 130 8.12 7.13 11.97
N PHE A 131 9.15 7.69 11.36
CA PHE A 131 10.52 7.19 11.38
C PHE A 131 11.45 8.25 11.98
N ILE A 132 12.55 7.78 12.56
CA ILE A 132 13.67 8.65 12.93
C ILE A 132 14.81 8.38 11.96
N ALA A 133 15.13 9.36 11.12
CA ALA A 133 16.22 9.26 10.17
C ALA A 133 17.15 10.47 10.31
N ASN A 134 18.44 10.21 10.57
CA ASN A 134 19.45 11.23 10.80
C ASN A 134 19.05 12.28 11.86
N GLY A 135 18.46 11.80 12.97
CA GLY A 135 18.01 12.64 14.09
C GLY A 135 16.75 13.48 13.83
N LYS A 136 16.05 13.24 12.72
CA LYS A 136 14.79 13.92 12.38
C LYS A 136 13.62 12.94 12.45
N LYS A 137 12.54 13.33 13.13
CA LYS A 137 11.25 12.64 13.06
C LYS A 137 10.59 12.98 11.73
N ILE A 138 10.23 11.96 10.96
CA ILE A 138 9.54 12.08 9.69
C ILE A 138 8.27 11.26 9.80
N THR A 139 7.13 11.89 9.56
CA THR A 139 5.82 11.28 9.74
C THR A 139 5.11 11.21 8.39
N PHE A 140 4.57 10.04 8.07
CA PHE A 140 3.83 9.78 6.86
C PHE A 140 2.34 9.66 7.16
N VAL A 141 1.54 10.29 6.32
CA VAL A 141 0.08 10.16 6.24
C VAL A 141 -0.25 9.86 4.79
N SER A 142 -1.15 8.93 4.54
CA SER A 142 -1.63 8.63 3.19
C SER A 142 -3.14 8.66 3.16
N ALA A 143 -3.70 9.31 2.16
CA ALA A 143 -5.14 9.42 1.94
C ALA A 143 -5.46 9.44 0.45
N THR A 144 -6.68 9.07 0.09
CA THR A 144 -7.13 9.09 -1.31
C THR A 144 -8.41 9.89 -1.47
N GLN A 145 -8.57 10.52 -2.63
CA GLN A 145 -9.81 11.16 -3.08
C GLN A 145 -10.38 10.48 -4.34
N ILE A 146 -9.81 9.35 -4.74
CA ILE A 146 -10.27 8.63 -5.92
C ILE A 146 -11.72 8.15 -5.68
N GLU A 147 -12.52 8.23 -6.77
CA GLU A 147 -13.88 7.70 -6.84
C GLU A 147 -14.89 8.35 -5.88
N ARG A 148 -15.19 9.59 -6.23
CA ARG A 148 -16.27 10.35 -5.60
C ARG A 148 -17.66 9.97 -6.13
N THR A 149 -17.72 9.17 -7.20
CA THR A 149 -18.98 8.79 -7.86
C THR A 149 -19.38 7.36 -7.51
N LEU A 150 -20.67 7.04 -7.66
CA LEU A 150 -21.21 5.71 -7.39
C LEU A 150 -21.27 4.87 -8.68
N PRO A 151 -21.07 3.53 -8.58
CA PRO A 151 -20.57 2.80 -7.41
C PRO A 151 -19.10 3.09 -7.19
N PRO A 152 -18.68 3.38 -5.96
CA PRO A 152 -17.28 3.64 -5.67
C PRO A 152 -16.49 2.33 -5.74
N ASP A 153 -15.40 2.31 -6.48
CA ASP A 153 -14.41 1.22 -6.44
C ASP A 153 -13.56 1.31 -5.16
N THR A 154 -13.40 2.53 -4.64
CA THR A 154 -12.68 2.80 -3.39
C THR A 154 -13.62 2.65 -2.20
N LYS A 155 -13.20 1.84 -1.23
CA LYS A 155 -13.93 1.64 0.01
C LYS A 155 -13.26 2.40 1.15
N GLY A 156 -13.88 3.50 1.58
CA GLY A 156 -13.46 4.25 2.76
C GLY A 156 -13.72 3.48 4.05
N ALA A 157 -12.79 3.55 5.00
CA ALA A 157 -12.98 3.05 6.34
C ALA A 157 -14.07 3.83 7.08
N THR A 158 -14.80 3.14 7.96
CA THR A 158 -15.74 3.76 8.90
C THR A 158 -15.30 3.47 10.34
N GLU A 159 -16.06 3.94 11.33
CA GLU A 159 -15.79 3.62 12.73
C GLU A 159 -15.73 2.11 13.01
N THR A 160 -16.49 1.32 12.24
CA THR A 160 -16.69 -0.11 12.50
C THR A 160 -16.37 -1.03 11.33
N THR A 161 -15.97 -0.49 10.17
CA THR A 161 -15.67 -1.30 8.98
C THR A 161 -14.30 -0.98 8.40
N PRO A 162 -13.58 -2.01 7.89
CA PRO A 162 -12.31 -1.84 7.24
C PRO A 162 -12.42 -1.00 5.96
N GLY A 163 -11.36 -0.29 5.64
CA GLY A 163 -11.26 0.49 4.42
C GLY A 163 -9.98 1.30 4.35
N VAL A 164 -9.90 2.14 3.32
CA VAL A 164 -8.82 3.10 3.16
C VAL A 164 -9.15 4.44 3.83
N PHE A 165 -8.12 5.25 4.11
CA PHE A 165 -8.35 6.64 4.48
C PHE A 165 -8.81 7.43 3.25
N GLN A 166 -10.13 7.48 3.08
CA GLN A 166 -10.77 8.26 2.03
C GLN A 166 -11.04 9.67 2.56
N CYS A 167 -10.43 10.69 1.95
CA CYS A 167 -10.58 12.08 2.37
C CYS A 167 -11.33 12.90 1.32
N LEU A 168 -12.60 12.58 1.09
CA LEU A 168 -13.45 13.34 0.17
C LEU A 168 -13.61 14.79 0.62
N GLU A 169 -13.60 15.00 1.93
CA GLU A 169 -13.55 16.31 2.58
C GLU A 169 -12.17 16.48 3.23
N ILE A 170 -11.49 17.58 2.88
CA ILE A 170 -10.10 17.83 3.30
C ILE A 170 -9.93 18.03 4.81
N GLY A 171 -11.01 18.35 5.54
CA GLY A 171 -10.98 18.64 6.97
C GLY A 171 -10.31 17.56 7.79
N THR A 172 -10.74 16.32 7.63
CA THR A 172 -10.17 15.17 8.35
C THR A 172 -8.68 14.98 8.08
N LEU A 173 -8.24 15.17 6.83
CA LEU A 173 -6.81 15.09 6.50
C LEU A 173 -6.00 16.18 7.21
N LEU A 174 -6.53 17.42 7.28
CA LEU A 174 -5.86 18.53 7.97
C LEU A 174 -5.77 18.29 9.47
N GLU A 175 -6.81 17.70 10.08
CA GLU A 175 -6.78 17.29 11.49
C GLU A 175 -5.71 16.23 11.75
N VAL A 176 -5.65 15.18 10.94
CA VAL A 176 -4.62 14.12 11.05
C VAL A 176 -3.21 14.73 10.91
N ILE A 177 -3.00 15.61 9.94
CA ILE A 177 -1.70 16.30 9.75
C ILE A 177 -1.37 17.17 10.97
N SER A 178 -2.36 17.87 11.54
CA SER A 178 -2.14 18.70 12.72
C SER A 178 -1.70 17.87 13.93
N VAL A 179 -2.37 16.74 14.16
CA VAL A 179 -2.00 15.79 15.24
C VAL A 179 -0.62 15.19 14.99
N ALA A 180 -0.29 14.83 13.76
CA ALA A 180 1.01 14.25 13.39
C ALA A 180 2.20 15.20 13.59
N LYS A 181 1.96 16.52 13.59
CA LYS A 181 2.98 17.57 13.83
C LYS A 181 3.25 17.85 15.30
N ALA A 182 2.32 17.51 16.18
CA ALA A 182 2.47 17.68 17.62
C ALA A 182 3.38 16.60 18.22
#